data_75432466f38f6e55941c857be94398c2
#
_entry.id   75432466f38f6e55941c857be94398c2
#
_cell.length_a   1.000
_cell.length_b   1.000
_cell.length_c   1.000
_cell.angle_alpha   90.00
_cell.angle_beta   90.00
_cell.angle_gamma   90.00
#
_symmetry.space_group_name_H-M   'P 1'
#
loop_
_entity.id
_entity.type
_entity.pdbx_description
1 polymer ?
#
loop_
_entity_poly.entity_id
_entity_poly.type
_entity_poly.pdbx_seq_one_letter_code
_entity_poly.pdbx_strand_id
1 'polypeptide(L)'
;MGSSEDVIERQATMSIIYGERVRLRAVEREDVNKFHEWVNDPEVTRGLALYLPMSFLDEENWFNLLAKRDPREKPLAIEVNKGKNWKLIGNCGVFDLDSVNRSAELGIMIGDKSEWNKGYGAEVMSLLVKHCFETLNLNRAFLKVYTENIRAVRSYEKAGFVLEGRL
;
A
#
# COMPACT_ATOMS: atom_id res chain seq x y z
N MET A 1 -27.87 24.40 -4.68
CA MET A 1 -27.89 23.08 -5.35
C MET A 1 -26.52 22.88 -6.00
N GLY A 2 -25.69 22.00 -5.43
CA GLY A 2 -24.43 21.60 -6.09
C GLY A 2 -24.74 20.83 -7.37
N SER A 3 -23.95 21.04 -8.42
CA SER A 3 -24.07 20.29 -9.65
C SER A 3 -23.80 18.81 -9.43
N SER A 4 -24.29 17.94 -10.31
CA SER A 4 -23.98 16.49 -10.27
C SER A 4 -22.48 16.22 -10.33
N GLU A 5 -21.72 17.11 -10.96
CA GLU A 5 -20.24 17.07 -10.99
C GLU A 5 -19.62 17.31 -9.62
N ASP A 6 -20.13 18.28 -8.85
CA ASP A 6 -19.66 18.55 -7.48
C ASP A 6 -19.91 17.37 -6.54
N VAL A 7 -21.01 16.63 -6.74
CA VAL A 7 -21.33 15.43 -5.94
C VAL A 7 -20.43 14.27 -6.30
N ILE A 8 -20.16 14.06 -7.59
CA ILE A 8 -19.26 13.01 -8.09
C ILE A 8 -17.83 13.28 -7.61
N GLU A 9 -17.37 14.53 -7.71
CA GLU A 9 -16.04 14.92 -7.28
C GLU A 9 -15.85 14.76 -5.75
N ARG A 10 -16.87 15.12 -4.95
CA ARG A 10 -16.87 14.88 -3.50
C ARG A 10 -16.86 13.39 -3.15
N GLN A 11 -17.62 12.56 -3.86
CA GLN A 11 -17.62 11.10 -3.63
C GLN A 11 -16.28 10.46 -4.02
N ALA A 12 -15.67 10.87 -5.13
CA ALA A 12 -14.34 10.41 -5.55
C ALA A 12 -13.27 10.83 -4.52
N THR A 13 -13.35 12.04 -3.95
CA THR A 13 -12.42 12.54 -2.94
C THR A 13 -12.55 11.81 -1.61
N MET A 14 -13.76 11.38 -1.21
CA MET A 14 -14.01 10.66 0.05
C MET A 14 -13.46 9.23 0.06
N SER A 15 -13.19 8.63 -1.12
CA SER A 15 -12.64 7.27 -1.22
C SER A 15 -11.10 7.24 -1.18
N ILE A 16 -10.44 8.40 -1.19
CA ILE A 16 -8.99 8.53 -1.14
C ILE A 16 -8.56 8.82 0.30
N ILE A 17 -7.53 8.11 0.78
CA ILE A 17 -6.93 8.33 2.09
C ILE A 17 -5.77 9.31 1.92
N TYR A 18 -5.93 10.53 2.42
CA TYR A 18 -4.91 11.58 2.32
C TYR A 18 -4.03 11.63 3.56
N GLY A 19 -2.71 11.65 3.33
CA GLY A 19 -1.70 12.04 4.30
C GLY A 19 -1.22 13.48 4.05
N GLU A 20 -0.07 13.81 4.60
CA GLU A 20 0.55 15.12 4.42
C GLU A 20 1.19 15.25 3.02
N ARG A 21 1.97 14.26 2.60
CA ARG A 21 2.71 14.24 1.33
C ARG A 21 2.27 13.10 0.40
N VAL A 22 1.53 12.14 0.94
CA VAL A 22 1.10 10.94 0.21
C VAL A 22 -0.42 10.82 0.22
N ARG A 23 -0.94 10.05 -0.72
CA ARG A 23 -2.32 9.57 -0.71
C ARG A 23 -2.39 8.11 -1.12
N LEU A 24 -3.42 7.44 -0.63
CA LEU A 24 -3.72 6.05 -0.97
C LEU A 24 -5.05 6.00 -1.72
N ARG A 25 -5.06 5.42 -2.89
CA ARG A 25 -6.25 5.25 -3.73
C ARG A 25 -6.41 3.82 -4.22
N ALA A 26 -7.56 3.49 -4.77
CA ALA A 26 -7.75 2.21 -5.43
C ALA A 26 -6.72 2.02 -6.55
N VAL A 27 -6.31 0.78 -6.76
CA VAL A 27 -5.45 0.39 -7.90
C VAL A 27 -6.28 0.42 -9.17
N GLU A 28 -5.77 1.05 -10.21
CA GLU A 28 -6.36 1.15 -11.52
C GLU A 28 -5.56 0.36 -12.57
N ARG A 29 -6.18 0.09 -13.71
CA ARG A 29 -5.55 -0.69 -14.80
C ARG A 29 -4.25 -0.06 -15.29
N GLU A 30 -4.16 1.25 -15.31
CA GLU A 30 -2.98 2.01 -15.73
C GLU A 30 -1.76 1.77 -14.84
N ASP A 31 -1.97 1.35 -13.60
CA ASP A 31 -0.91 1.07 -12.62
C ASP A 31 -0.18 -0.24 -12.91
N VAL A 32 -0.83 -1.18 -13.60
CA VAL A 32 -0.34 -2.55 -13.83
C VAL A 32 1.04 -2.57 -14.50
N ASN A 33 1.29 -1.68 -15.47
CA ASN A 33 2.58 -1.58 -16.14
C ASN A 33 3.72 -1.28 -15.16
N LYS A 34 3.51 -0.32 -14.26
CA LYS A 34 4.49 0.05 -13.24
C LYS A 34 4.69 -1.06 -12.21
N PHE A 35 3.61 -1.68 -11.77
CA PHE A 35 3.71 -2.79 -10.82
C PHE A 35 4.47 -3.97 -11.42
N HIS A 36 4.21 -4.32 -12.68
CA HIS A 36 4.97 -5.36 -13.40
C HIS A 36 6.47 -5.04 -13.49
N GLU A 37 6.82 -3.78 -13.79
CA GLU A 37 8.19 -3.32 -13.82
C GLU A 37 8.88 -3.48 -12.45
N TRP A 38 8.20 -3.09 -11.38
CA TRP A 38 8.75 -3.11 -10.02
C TRP A 38 8.86 -4.51 -9.42
N VAL A 39 7.89 -5.39 -9.64
CA VAL A 39 7.96 -6.79 -9.12
C VAL A 39 9.05 -7.61 -9.80
N ASN A 40 9.56 -7.16 -10.93
CA ASN A 40 10.69 -7.76 -11.64
C ASN A 40 12.03 -7.05 -11.38
N ASP A 41 12.07 -5.98 -10.61
CA ASP A 41 13.30 -5.31 -10.22
C ASP A 41 13.89 -5.96 -8.97
N PRO A 42 15.10 -6.60 -9.06
CA PRO A 42 15.69 -7.29 -7.92
C PRO A 42 15.99 -6.39 -6.71
N GLU A 43 16.27 -5.11 -6.93
CA GLU A 43 16.48 -4.17 -5.82
C GLU A 43 15.18 -3.89 -5.07
N VAL A 44 14.06 -3.80 -5.78
CA VAL A 44 12.73 -3.58 -5.19
C VAL A 44 12.29 -4.82 -4.42
N THR A 45 12.49 -6.00 -5.00
CA THR A 45 11.95 -7.26 -4.45
C THR A 45 12.86 -7.94 -3.42
N ARG A 46 14.10 -7.47 -3.25
CA ARG A 46 15.07 -8.07 -2.30
C ARG A 46 14.53 -8.23 -0.88
N GLY A 47 13.73 -7.30 -0.42
CA GLY A 47 13.12 -7.33 0.92
C GLY A 47 11.73 -7.93 0.97
N LEU A 48 11.24 -8.47 -0.15
CA LEU A 48 9.91 -9.05 -0.30
C LEU A 48 10.03 -10.56 -0.56
N ALA A 49 8.97 -11.31 -0.27
CA ALA A 49 8.91 -12.73 -0.60
C ALA A 49 8.63 -12.98 -2.11
N LEU A 50 9.14 -12.13 -2.97
CA LEU A 50 9.01 -12.19 -4.43
C LEU A 50 10.38 -12.49 -5.03
N TYR A 51 10.56 -13.68 -5.56
CA TYR A 51 11.84 -14.15 -6.11
C TYR A 51 11.72 -14.85 -7.47
N LEU A 52 10.49 -14.96 -7.98
CA LEU A 52 10.22 -15.53 -9.30
C LEU A 52 9.92 -14.43 -10.31
N PRO A 53 10.37 -14.58 -11.56
CA PRO A 53 9.97 -13.66 -12.62
C PRO A 53 8.44 -13.67 -12.80
N MET A 54 7.86 -12.50 -12.92
CA MET A 54 6.43 -12.32 -13.16
C MET A 54 6.20 -11.87 -14.60
N SER A 55 5.39 -12.60 -15.35
CA SER A 55 4.98 -12.15 -16.68
C SER A 55 4.00 -11.00 -16.59
N PHE A 56 3.84 -10.25 -17.68
CA PHE A 56 2.81 -9.22 -17.75
C PHE A 56 1.40 -9.82 -17.60
N LEU A 57 1.19 -11.02 -18.14
CA LEU A 57 -0.07 -11.74 -17.98
C LEU A 57 -0.36 -12.09 -16.50
N ASP A 58 0.67 -12.48 -15.74
CA ASP A 58 0.50 -12.74 -14.30
C ASP A 58 0.03 -11.49 -13.57
N GLU A 59 0.60 -10.33 -13.89
CA GLU A 59 0.22 -9.06 -13.29
C GLU A 59 -1.17 -8.61 -13.72
N GLU A 60 -1.55 -8.78 -14.98
CA GLU A 60 -2.92 -8.53 -15.44
C GLU A 60 -3.93 -9.45 -14.74
N ASN A 61 -3.62 -10.72 -14.61
CA ASN A 61 -4.47 -11.68 -13.89
C ASN A 61 -4.61 -11.30 -12.42
N TRP A 62 -3.53 -10.90 -11.77
CA TRP A 62 -3.58 -10.37 -10.41
C TRP A 62 -4.55 -9.18 -10.32
N PHE A 63 -4.44 -8.21 -11.21
CA PHE A 63 -5.34 -7.06 -11.25
C PHE A 63 -6.81 -7.47 -11.45
N ASN A 64 -7.08 -8.37 -12.40
CA ASN A 64 -8.43 -8.84 -12.69
C ASN A 64 -9.06 -9.57 -11.50
N LEU A 65 -8.26 -10.29 -10.70
CA LEU A 65 -8.71 -10.97 -9.49
C LEU A 65 -9.07 -10.02 -8.35
N LEU A 66 -8.60 -8.76 -8.38
CA LEU A 66 -8.92 -7.78 -7.34
C LEU A 66 -10.43 -7.52 -7.23
N ALA A 67 -11.17 -7.64 -8.33
CA ALA A 67 -12.62 -7.48 -8.34
C ALA A 67 -13.34 -8.46 -7.39
N LYS A 68 -12.74 -9.63 -7.16
CA LYS A 68 -13.31 -10.72 -6.34
C LYS A 68 -12.81 -10.71 -4.89
N ARG A 69 -11.82 -9.87 -4.55
CA ARG A 69 -11.30 -9.78 -3.18
C ARG A 69 -12.29 -9.07 -2.25
N ASP A 70 -12.20 -9.40 -0.97
CA ASP A 70 -12.82 -8.61 0.08
C ASP A 70 -12.38 -7.13 -0.10
N PRO A 71 -13.31 -6.17 -0.14
CA PRO A 71 -12.96 -4.75 -0.31
C PRO A 71 -11.93 -4.24 0.70
N ARG A 72 -11.89 -4.81 1.91
CA ARG A 72 -10.93 -4.45 2.96
C ARG A 72 -9.50 -4.93 2.67
N GLU A 73 -9.36 -5.95 1.82
CA GLU A 73 -8.07 -6.55 1.45
C GLU A 73 -7.62 -6.18 0.02
N LYS A 74 -8.33 -5.26 -0.63
CA LYS A 74 -7.87 -4.73 -1.92
C LYS A 74 -6.64 -3.85 -1.70
N PRO A 75 -5.57 -4.04 -2.48
CA PRO A 75 -4.40 -3.18 -2.39
C PRO A 75 -4.73 -1.74 -2.76
N LEU A 76 -3.97 -0.82 -2.20
CA LEU A 76 -4.07 0.60 -2.50
C LEU A 76 -2.80 1.06 -3.21
N ALA A 77 -2.97 1.87 -4.24
CA ALA A 77 -1.88 2.55 -4.91
C ALA A 77 -1.38 3.72 -4.05
N ILE A 78 -0.06 3.86 -3.95
CA ILE A 78 0.59 4.93 -3.20
C ILE A 78 1.03 6.00 -4.18
N GLU A 79 0.55 7.23 -3.97
CA GLU A 79 1.00 8.38 -4.73
C GLU A 79 1.58 9.46 -3.82
N VAL A 80 2.60 10.16 -4.32
CA VAL A 80 3.21 11.31 -3.65
C VAL A 80 2.85 12.59 -4.36
N ASN A 81 2.66 13.65 -3.57
CA ASN A 81 2.39 14.99 -4.07
C ASN A 81 3.67 15.61 -4.65
N LYS A 82 3.64 15.98 -5.93
CA LYS A 82 4.73 16.68 -6.63
C LYS A 82 4.35 18.13 -6.98
N GLY A 83 3.46 18.73 -6.21
CA GLY A 83 2.94 20.08 -6.42
C GLY A 83 1.74 20.09 -7.36
N LYS A 84 1.96 20.03 -8.66
CA LYS A 84 0.87 20.02 -9.66
C LYS A 84 0.29 18.65 -9.93
N ASN A 85 1.08 17.57 -9.72
CA ASN A 85 0.74 16.20 -10.06
C ASN A 85 0.95 15.28 -8.87
N TRP A 86 0.20 14.17 -8.88
CA TRP A 86 0.43 13.02 -8.04
C TRP A 86 1.22 11.97 -8.81
N LYS A 87 2.27 11.44 -8.21
CA LYS A 87 3.15 10.44 -8.80
C LYS A 87 2.97 9.10 -8.11
N LEU A 88 2.63 8.07 -8.89
CA LEU A 88 2.58 6.70 -8.41
C LEU A 88 3.99 6.22 -8.02
N ILE A 89 4.14 5.68 -6.80
CA ILE A 89 5.43 5.19 -6.30
C ILE A 89 5.41 3.76 -5.80
N GLY A 90 4.24 3.17 -5.58
CA GLY A 90 4.12 1.80 -5.05
C GLY A 90 2.70 1.40 -4.73
N ASN A 91 2.59 0.36 -3.93
CA ASN A 91 1.32 -0.10 -3.38
C ASN A 91 1.46 -0.58 -1.94
N CYS A 92 0.35 -0.66 -1.25
CA CYS A 92 0.25 -1.18 0.10
C CYS A 92 -1.09 -1.88 0.29
N GLY A 93 -1.24 -2.60 1.38
CA GLY A 93 -2.52 -3.24 1.64
C GLY A 93 -2.59 -3.96 2.96
N VAL A 94 -3.78 -4.48 3.19
CA VAL A 94 -4.18 -5.31 4.33
C VAL A 94 -4.34 -6.73 3.82
N PHE A 95 -3.79 -7.69 4.52
CA PHE A 95 -3.79 -9.11 4.15
C PHE A 95 -4.21 -9.98 5.33
N ASP A 96 -4.65 -11.19 5.04
CA ASP A 96 -4.99 -12.21 6.05
C ASP A 96 -5.90 -11.65 7.15
N LEU A 97 -6.96 -10.97 6.72
CA LEU A 97 -7.92 -10.34 7.61
C LEU A 97 -8.66 -11.40 8.43
N ASP A 98 -8.42 -11.41 9.73
CA ASP A 98 -9.16 -12.21 10.69
C ASP A 98 -10.25 -11.36 11.35
N SER A 99 -11.48 -11.58 10.93
CA SER A 99 -12.64 -10.83 11.45
C SER A 99 -13.01 -11.24 12.88
N VAL A 100 -12.64 -12.43 13.33
CA VAL A 100 -12.92 -12.92 14.69
C VAL A 100 -11.97 -12.25 15.68
N ASN A 101 -10.67 -12.33 15.41
CA ASN A 101 -9.64 -11.72 16.25
C ASN A 101 -9.42 -10.23 15.94
N ARG A 102 -10.06 -9.72 14.90
CA ARG A 102 -9.94 -8.33 14.44
C ARG A 102 -8.48 -7.96 14.21
N SER A 103 -7.78 -8.80 13.46
CA SER A 103 -6.37 -8.63 13.15
C SER A 103 -6.09 -8.75 11.66
N ALA A 104 -5.01 -8.12 11.20
CA ALA A 104 -4.56 -8.26 9.82
C ALA A 104 -3.06 -8.03 9.69
N GLU A 105 -2.47 -8.65 8.67
CA GLU A 105 -1.11 -8.37 8.22
C GLU A 105 -1.10 -7.18 7.29
N LEU A 106 -0.11 -6.29 7.42
CA LEU A 106 0.09 -5.14 6.55
C LEU A 106 1.31 -5.35 5.66
N GLY A 107 1.24 -4.85 4.45
CA GLY A 107 2.36 -4.86 3.52
C GLY A 107 2.48 -3.58 2.73
N ILE A 108 3.70 -3.28 2.29
CA ILE A 108 4.04 -2.12 1.48
C ILE A 108 5.15 -2.47 0.50
N MET A 109 5.04 -1.96 -0.71
CA MET A 109 6.10 -1.96 -1.70
C MET A 109 6.24 -0.55 -2.28
N ILE A 110 7.39 0.08 -2.07
CA ILE A 110 7.74 1.31 -2.80
C ILE A 110 8.65 0.89 -3.95
N GLY A 111 8.08 0.87 -5.15
CA GLY A 111 8.76 0.40 -6.37
C GLY A 111 9.63 1.46 -7.02
N ASP A 112 9.26 2.73 -6.88
CA ASP A 112 10.06 3.82 -7.42
C ASP A 112 11.26 4.11 -6.50
N LYS A 113 12.43 3.63 -6.91
CA LYS A 113 13.68 3.76 -6.15
C LYS A 113 14.12 5.22 -5.94
N SER A 114 13.73 6.12 -6.84
CA SER A 114 14.04 7.56 -6.71
C SER A 114 13.32 8.22 -5.53
N GLU A 115 12.28 7.57 -5.02
CA GLU A 115 11.49 8.06 -3.89
C GLU A 115 11.84 7.35 -2.56
N TRP A 116 12.85 6.50 -2.55
CA TRP A 116 13.34 5.86 -1.34
C TRP A 116 14.06 6.84 -0.40
N ASN A 117 14.08 6.53 0.89
CA ASN A 117 14.76 7.28 1.94
C ASN A 117 14.27 8.74 2.12
N LYS A 118 13.01 8.99 1.75
CA LYS A 118 12.35 10.30 1.91
C LYS A 118 11.27 10.31 3.00
N GLY A 119 11.09 9.18 3.71
CA GLY A 119 10.10 9.05 4.78
C GLY A 119 8.69 8.69 4.30
N TYR A 120 8.48 8.45 3.03
CA TYR A 120 7.14 8.10 2.50
C TYR A 120 6.64 6.76 3.03
N GLY A 121 7.52 5.77 3.18
CA GLY A 121 7.14 4.47 3.73
C GLY A 121 6.56 4.56 5.14
N ALA A 122 7.18 5.35 6.01
CA ALA A 122 6.68 5.58 7.36
C ALA A 122 5.33 6.31 7.36
N GLU A 123 5.16 7.32 6.52
CA GLU A 123 3.91 8.06 6.38
C GLU A 123 2.77 7.16 5.87
N VAL A 124 3.03 6.35 4.84
CA VAL A 124 2.06 5.38 4.30
C VAL A 124 1.65 4.37 5.37
N MET A 125 2.61 3.80 6.10
CA MET A 125 2.30 2.82 7.15
C MET A 125 1.51 3.43 8.29
N SER A 126 1.77 4.67 8.67
CA SER A 126 0.97 5.39 9.67
C SER A 126 -0.47 5.58 9.20
N LEU A 127 -0.69 5.94 7.94
CA LEU A 127 -2.03 6.06 7.36
C LEU A 127 -2.75 4.71 7.32
N LEU A 128 -2.05 3.66 6.94
CA LEU A 128 -2.62 2.33 6.83
C LEU A 128 -3.01 1.78 8.21
N VAL A 129 -2.19 1.98 9.22
CA VAL A 129 -2.50 1.63 10.63
C VAL A 129 -3.72 2.39 11.11
N LYS A 130 -3.79 3.69 10.87
CA LYS A 130 -4.97 4.50 11.21
C LYS A 130 -6.23 3.98 10.53
N HIS A 131 -6.15 3.66 9.24
CA HIS A 131 -7.25 3.06 8.49
C HIS A 131 -7.70 1.72 9.11
N CYS A 132 -6.76 0.86 9.50
CA CYS A 132 -7.05 -0.41 10.15
C CYS A 132 -7.86 -0.24 11.44
N PHE A 133 -7.46 0.67 12.31
CA PHE A 133 -8.11 0.85 13.60
C PHE A 133 -9.38 1.68 13.52
N GLU A 134 -9.39 2.78 12.76
CA GLU A 134 -10.51 3.72 12.75
C GLU A 134 -11.59 3.35 11.72
N THR A 135 -11.22 2.78 10.57
CA THR A 135 -12.16 2.45 9.50
C THR A 135 -12.53 0.97 9.51
N LEU A 136 -11.55 0.07 9.59
CA LEU A 136 -11.77 -1.37 9.58
C LEU A 136 -12.09 -1.95 10.97
N ASN A 137 -12.02 -1.15 12.01
CA ASN A 137 -12.27 -1.56 13.40
C ASN A 137 -11.43 -2.76 13.85
N LEU A 138 -10.18 -2.82 13.42
CA LEU A 138 -9.25 -3.85 13.85
C LEU A 138 -8.72 -3.58 15.25
N ASN A 139 -8.30 -4.64 15.92
CA ASN A 139 -7.67 -4.59 17.25
C ASN A 139 -6.14 -4.78 17.17
N ARG A 140 -5.66 -5.38 16.08
CA ARG A 140 -4.25 -5.68 15.86
C ARG A 140 -3.88 -5.51 14.39
N ALA A 141 -2.81 -4.79 14.14
CA ALA A 141 -2.14 -4.73 12.84
C ALA A 141 -0.68 -5.18 13.04
N PHE A 142 -0.21 -6.11 12.23
CA PHE A 142 1.14 -6.64 12.31
C PHE A 142 1.75 -6.76 10.91
N LEU A 143 3.04 -6.95 10.85
CA LEU A 143 3.77 -7.19 9.61
C LEU A 143 4.97 -8.12 9.86
N LYS A 144 5.48 -8.67 8.78
CA LYS A 144 6.72 -9.44 8.77
C LYS A 144 7.74 -8.72 7.88
N VAL A 145 8.98 -8.69 8.30
CA VAL A 145 10.05 -8.04 7.56
C VAL A 145 11.36 -8.83 7.78
N TYR A 146 12.12 -8.96 6.72
CA TYR A 146 13.47 -9.54 6.83
C TYR A 146 14.38 -8.60 7.63
N THR A 147 15.17 -9.16 8.54
CA THR A 147 16.07 -8.39 9.42
C THR A 147 17.09 -7.56 8.64
N GLU A 148 17.47 -8.02 7.47
CA GLU A 148 18.41 -7.35 6.56
C GLU A 148 17.79 -6.13 5.85
N ASN A 149 16.46 -6.01 5.84
CA ASN A 149 15.76 -4.87 5.23
C ASN A 149 15.69 -3.70 6.20
N ILE A 150 16.88 -3.14 6.52
CA ILE A 150 17.05 -2.07 7.52
C ILE A 150 16.18 -0.85 7.20
N ARG A 151 16.03 -0.51 5.93
CA ARG A 151 15.20 0.62 5.50
C ARG A 151 13.73 0.42 5.90
N ALA A 152 13.18 -0.77 5.63
CA ALA A 152 11.81 -1.08 5.99
C ALA A 152 11.62 -1.12 7.52
N VAL A 153 12.53 -1.77 8.25
CA VAL A 153 12.48 -1.82 9.72
C VAL A 153 12.40 -0.40 10.30
N ARG A 154 13.27 0.51 9.85
CA ARG A 154 13.25 1.91 10.32
C ARG A 154 11.95 2.63 9.99
N SER A 155 11.37 2.37 8.82
CA SER A 155 10.07 2.95 8.45
C SER A 155 8.95 2.46 9.36
N TYR A 156 8.95 1.17 9.71
CA TYR A 156 7.95 0.58 10.57
C TYR A 156 8.07 1.06 12.03
N GLU A 157 9.28 1.15 12.54
CA GLU A 157 9.53 1.73 13.87
C GLU A 157 9.05 3.19 13.96
N LYS A 158 9.32 4.00 12.93
CA LYS A 158 8.80 5.37 12.83
C LYS A 158 7.28 5.44 12.79
N ALA A 159 6.63 4.46 12.18
CA ALA A 159 5.17 4.35 12.13
C ALA A 159 4.56 3.82 13.44
N GLY A 160 5.38 3.49 14.44
CA GLY A 160 4.94 3.05 15.75
C GLY A 160 4.85 1.53 15.93
N PHE A 161 5.36 0.74 14.98
CA PHE A 161 5.45 -0.71 15.16
C PHE A 161 6.53 -1.08 16.17
N VAL A 162 6.24 -2.11 16.95
CA VAL A 162 7.14 -2.64 17.97
C VAL A 162 7.54 -4.06 17.58
N LEU A 163 8.82 -4.37 17.69
CA LEU A 163 9.33 -5.72 17.46
C LEU A 163 8.75 -6.69 18.49
N GLU A 164 8.07 -7.73 18.04
CA GLU A 164 7.50 -8.76 18.91
C GLU A 164 8.37 -10.02 18.97
N GLY A 165 9.16 -10.29 17.94
CA GLY A 165 10.00 -11.48 17.87
C GLY A 165 10.70 -11.65 16.53
N ARG A 166 11.52 -12.68 16.47
CA ARG A 166 12.19 -13.18 15.25
C ARG A 166 11.73 -14.60 15.01
N LEU A 167 11.34 -14.88 13.76
CA LEU A 167 10.93 -16.23 13.31
C LEU A 167 12.15 -17.01 12.82
#